data_dd7daede5b90a54736fbc72a7f6a56a9
#
_entry.id   dd7daede5b90a54736fbc72a7f6a56a9
#
_cell.length_a   1.000
_cell.length_b   1.000
_cell.length_c   1.000
_cell.angle_alpha   90.00
_cell.angle_beta   90.00
_cell.angle_gamma   90.00
#
_symmetry.space_group_name_H-M   'P 1'
#
loop_
_entity.id
_entity.type
_entity.pdbx_description
1 polymer ?
#
loop_
_entity_poly.entity_id
_entity_poly.type
_entity_poly.pdbx_seq_one_letter_code
_entity_poly.pdbx_strand_id
1 'polypeptide(L)'
;MARMKPRALYPTTQFRRDVKKQWSELITPDWTTVIYYLINDHEIPPKYRDHALSGEWSGFRECHIKPDLLLIYESGEDFIQLVRLGSHSELFG
;
A
#
# COMPACT_ATOMS: atom_id res chain seq x y z
N MET A 1 6.64 8.87 16.27
CA MET A 1 8.10 9.03 16.14
C MET A 1 8.61 8.14 15.01
N ALA A 2 9.55 8.63 14.22
CA ALA A 2 10.11 7.84 13.13
C ALA A 2 10.93 6.67 13.69
N ARG A 3 10.90 5.55 12.98
CA ARG A 3 11.74 4.40 13.32
C ARG A 3 13.20 4.75 13.03
N MET A 4 14.09 4.19 13.80
CA MET A 4 15.53 4.32 13.53
C MET A 4 15.91 3.57 12.26
N LYS A 5 15.21 2.47 11.97
CA LYS A 5 15.44 1.66 10.77
C LYS A 5 14.11 1.47 10.06
N PRO A 6 14.01 1.85 8.77
CA PRO A 6 12.79 1.65 8.01
C PRO A 6 12.41 0.18 7.90
N ARG A 7 11.11 -0.09 7.80
CA ARG A 7 10.64 -1.45 7.54
C ARG A 7 10.97 -1.84 6.10
N ALA A 8 11.27 -3.12 5.89
CA ALA A 8 11.55 -3.64 4.56
C ALA A 8 10.26 -3.76 3.74
N LEU A 9 10.37 -3.61 2.42
CA LEU A 9 9.25 -3.76 1.52
C LEU A 9 9.38 -5.09 0.77
N TYR A 10 8.30 -5.89 0.78
CA TYR A 10 8.26 -7.16 0.07
C TYR A 10 7.06 -7.19 -0.85
N PRO A 11 7.24 -7.38 -2.16
CA PRO A 11 6.12 -7.51 -3.08
C PRO A 11 5.64 -8.95 -3.18
N THR A 12 4.33 -9.15 -3.34
CA THR A 12 3.79 -10.43 -3.75
C THR A 12 4.00 -10.59 -5.26
N THR A 13 3.87 -11.82 -5.75
CA THR A 13 3.90 -12.07 -7.20
C THR A 13 2.81 -11.27 -7.91
N GLN A 14 1.61 -11.22 -7.31
CA GLN A 14 0.51 -10.49 -7.92
C GLN A 14 0.76 -8.99 -7.93
N PHE A 15 1.36 -8.44 -6.88
CA PHE A 15 1.74 -7.03 -6.86
C PHE A 15 2.71 -6.71 -8.00
N ARG A 16 3.67 -7.60 -8.26
CA ARG A 16 4.62 -7.40 -9.36
C ARG A 16 3.91 -7.32 -10.71
N ARG A 17 2.85 -8.12 -10.90
CA ARG A 17 2.03 -8.06 -12.12
C ARG A 17 1.25 -6.74 -12.18
N ASP A 18 0.71 -6.31 -11.04
CA ASP A 18 -0.01 -5.04 -10.96
C ASP A 18 0.90 -3.87 -11.33
N VAL A 19 2.16 -3.88 -10.86
CA VAL A 19 3.14 -2.83 -11.14
C VAL A 19 3.36 -2.66 -12.65
N LYS A 20 3.36 -3.73 -13.41
CA LYS A 20 3.55 -3.64 -14.86
C LYS A 20 2.45 -2.82 -15.51
N LYS A 21 1.23 -2.86 -14.97
CA LYS A 21 0.10 -2.06 -15.48
C LYS A 21 0.12 -0.64 -14.93
N GLN A 22 0.61 -0.47 -13.71
CA GLN A 22 0.49 0.77 -12.96
C GLN A 22 1.84 1.47 -12.71
N TRP A 23 2.90 1.07 -13.42
CA TRP A 23 4.25 1.53 -13.08
C TRP A 23 4.39 3.05 -13.06
N SER A 24 3.67 3.76 -13.96
CA SER A 24 3.73 5.22 -14.01
C SER A 24 3.22 5.88 -12.73
N GLU A 25 2.34 5.19 -11.99
CA GLU A 25 1.82 5.70 -10.73
C GLU A 25 2.84 5.62 -9.60
N LEU A 26 3.86 4.79 -9.74
CA LEU A 26 4.90 4.63 -8.73
C LEU A 26 5.93 5.76 -8.77
N ILE A 27 5.92 6.56 -9.83
CA ILE A 27 6.82 7.72 -9.93
C ILE A 27 6.07 9.03 -9.65
N THR A 28 5.03 8.95 -8.82
CA THR A 28 4.25 10.12 -8.41
C THR A 28 4.54 10.48 -6.96
N PRO A 29 4.35 11.75 -6.59
CA PRO A 29 4.50 12.16 -5.19
C PRO A 29 3.59 11.41 -4.24
N ASP A 30 2.36 11.09 -4.66
CA ASP A 30 1.42 10.36 -3.79
C ASP A 30 1.96 8.99 -3.41
N TRP A 31 2.48 8.24 -4.36
CA TRP A 31 3.09 6.94 -4.09
C TRP A 31 4.26 7.09 -3.12
N THR A 32 5.16 8.02 -3.41
CA THR A 32 6.35 8.24 -2.59
C THR A 32 5.96 8.62 -1.16
N THR A 33 4.96 9.49 -1.02
CA THR A 33 4.49 9.92 0.30
C THR A 33 3.95 8.74 1.10
N VAL A 34 3.07 7.94 0.50
CA VAL A 34 2.45 6.81 1.20
C VAL A 34 3.52 5.79 1.62
N ILE A 35 4.42 5.44 0.70
CA ILE A 35 5.47 4.47 1.01
C ILE A 35 6.39 4.97 2.12
N TYR A 36 6.74 6.25 2.10
CA TYR A 36 7.56 6.86 3.15
C TYR A 36 6.90 6.69 4.54
N TYR A 37 5.61 7.01 4.63
CA TYR A 37 4.89 6.87 5.90
C TYR A 37 4.79 5.42 6.33
N LEU A 38 4.57 4.50 5.39
CA LEU A 38 4.47 3.07 5.71
C LEU A 38 5.79 2.51 6.27
N ILE A 39 6.90 2.77 5.58
CA ILE A 39 8.18 2.18 6.02
C ILE A 39 8.68 2.80 7.31
N ASN A 40 8.28 4.03 7.64
CA ASN A 40 8.69 4.69 8.87
C ASN A 40 7.67 4.56 9.99
N ASP A 41 6.61 3.76 9.78
CA ASP A 41 5.56 3.52 10.76
C ASP A 41 4.89 4.81 11.23
N HIS A 42 4.70 5.76 10.31
CA HIS A 42 3.99 6.99 10.57
C HIS A 42 2.51 6.81 10.21
N GLU A 43 1.66 7.60 10.87
CA GLU A 43 0.25 7.63 10.53
C GLU A 43 0.06 8.25 9.15
N ILE A 44 -0.60 7.50 8.25
CA ILE A 44 -0.82 7.96 6.87
C ILE A 44 -1.83 9.12 6.89
N PRO A 45 -1.56 10.21 6.14
CA PRO A 45 -2.49 11.34 6.10
C PRO A 45 -3.91 10.92 5.71
N PRO A 46 -4.95 11.54 6.32
CA PRO A 46 -6.34 11.13 6.12
C PRO A 46 -6.81 11.12 4.67
N LYS A 47 -6.22 11.93 3.81
CA LYS A 47 -6.62 11.96 2.39
C LYS A 47 -6.40 10.65 1.67
N TYR A 48 -5.52 9.78 2.19
CA TYR A 48 -5.26 8.48 1.60
C TYR A 48 -6.17 7.38 2.14
N ARG A 49 -7.03 7.72 3.09
CA ARG A 49 -8.11 6.84 3.58
C ARG A 49 -7.63 5.44 3.99
N ASP A 50 -6.50 5.38 4.68
CA ASP A 50 -5.95 4.11 5.17
C ASP A 50 -6.89 3.45 6.17
N HIS A 51 -7.19 2.16 5.97
CA HIS A 51 -8.09 1.43 6.86
C HIS A 51 -7.86 -0.07 6.78
N ALA A 52 -8.24 -0.77 7.84
CA ALA A 52 -8.20 -2.22 7.88
C ALA A 52 -9.32 -2.81 7.03
N LEU A 53 -9.04 -3.91 6.36
CA LEU A 53 -10.04 -4.64 5.60
C LEU A 53 -10.68 -5.74 6.44
N SER A 54 -11.82 -6.25 5.99
CA SER A 54 -12.55 -7.32 6.68
C SER A 54 -12.90 -8.44 5.70
N GLY A 55 -13.57 -9.48 6.20
CA GLY A 55 -13.97 -10.61 5.38
C GLY A 55 -12.77 -11.39 4.90
N GLU A 56 -12.75 -11.70 3.60
CA GLU A 56 -11.67 -12.47 2.98
C GLU A 56 -10.32 -11.74 3.07
N TRP A 57 -10.34 -10.42 3.21
CA TRP A 57 -9.15 -9.61 3.32
C TRP A 57 -8.77 -9.26 4.76
N SER A 58 -9.37 -9.96 5.73
CA SER A 58 -9.06 -9.72 7.14
C SER A 58 -7.55 -9.92 7.38
N GLY A 59 -6.94 -8.98 8.12
CA GLY A 59 -5.51 -9.00 8.36
C GLY A 59 -4.72 -8.10 7.42
N PHE A 60 -5.36 -7.60 6.37
CA PHE A 60 -4.74 -6.67 5.42
C PHE A 60 -5.31 -5.28 5.60
N ARG A 61 -4.60 -4.29 5.07
CA ARG A 61 -5.03 -2.90 5.08
C ARG A 61 -5.05 -2.37 3.66
N GLU A 62 -5.80 -1.29 3.47
CA GLU A 62 -5.93 -0.64 2.16
C GLU A 62 -5.75 0.86 2.34
N CYS A 63 -5.08 1.49 1.39
CA CYS A 63 -5.09 2.95 1.30
C CYS A 63 -5.30 3.36 -0.16
N HIS A 64 -5.80 4.58 -0.33
CA HIS A 64 -6.08 5.15 -1.65
C HIS A 64 -4.91 6.06 -2.03
N ILE A 65 -4.00 5.56 -2.87
CA ILE A 65 -2.89 6.37 -3.41
C ILE A 65 -3.49 7.52 -4.22
N LYS A 66 -4.52 7.20 -5.01
CA LYS A 66 -5.38 8.15 -5.71
C LYS A 66 -6.82 7.67 -5.56
N PRO A 67 -7.83 8.48 -5.90
CA PRO A 67 -9.23 8.08 -5.67
C PRO A 67 -9.59 6.68 -6.13
N ASP A 68 -9.03 6.23 -7.27
CA ASP A 68 -9.27 4.87 -7.75
C ASP A 68 -7.98 4.11 -8.02
N LEU A 69 -6.94 4.38 -7.24
CA LEU A 69 -5.72 3.57 -7.25
C LEU A 69 -5.46 3.12 -5.82
N LEU A 70 -5.78 1.87 -5.53
CA LEU A 70 -5.75 1.31 -4.19
C LEU A 70 -4.51 0.45 -4.00
N LEU A 71 -3.91 0.57 -2.81
CA LEU A 71 -2.82 -0.30 -2.39
C LEU A 71 -3.33 -1.17 -1.25
N ILE A 72 -3.26 -2.49 -1.43
CA ILE A 72 -3.52 -3.44 -0.34
C ILE A 72 -2.16 -3.90 0.17
N TYR A 73 -1.98 -3.84 1.48
CA TYR A 73 -0.72 -4.20 2.10
C TYR A 73 -0.93 -4.89 3.44
N GLU A 74 0.11 -5.58 3.90
CA GLU A 74 0.14 -6.17 5.23
C GLU A 74 1.23 -5.49 6.03
N SER A 75 0.90 -5.07 7.26
CA SER A 75 1.81 -4.35 8.13
C SER A 75 2.36 -5.29 9.19
N GLY A 76 3.62 -5.62 9.10
CA GLY A 76 4.33 -6.39 10.13
C GLY A 76 5.21 -5.49 10.98
N GLU A 77 5.87 -6.08 11.96
CA GLU A 77 6.75 -5.31 12.85
C GLU A 77 7.93 -4.69 12.09
N ASP A 78 8.60 -5.49 11.28
CA ASP A 78 9.80 -5.07 10.55
C ASP A 78 9.63 -5.03 9.04
N PHE A 79 8.40 -5.22 8.55
CA PHE A 79 8.16 -5.29 7.12
C PHE A 79 6.79 -4.73 6.74
N ILE A 80 6.69 -4.34 5.50
CA ILE A 80 5.42 -4.07 4.82
C ILE A 80 5.39 -4.99 3.62
N GLN A 81 4.36 -5.83 3.52
CA GLN A 81 4.16 -6.63 2.32
C GLN A 81 3.20 -5.88 1.39
N LEU A 82 3.65 -5.65 0.16
CA LEU A 82 2.84 -5.01 -0.87
C LEU A 82 2.08 -6.11 -1.60
N VAL A 83 0.74 -6.13 -1.42
CA VAL A 83 -0.09 -7.26 -1.81
C VAL A 83 -0.75 -7.07 -3.16
N ARG A 84 -1.45 -5.95 -3.37
CA ARG A 84 -2.11 -5.62 -4.63
C ARG A 84 -2.05 -4.12 -4.89
N LEU A 85 -2.11 -3.75 -6.16
CA LEU A 85 -2.19 -2.35 -6.59
C LEU A 85 -3.08 -2.27 -7.81
N GLY A 86 -4.13 -1.45 -7.75
CA GLY A 86 -5.04 -1.31 -8.89
C GLY A 86 -6.31 -0.55 -8.53
N SER A 87 -7.24 -0.50 -9.48
CA SER A 87 -8.52 0.13 -9.25
C SER A 87 -9.41 -0.75 -8.36
N HIS A 88 -10.48 -0.17 -7.84
CA HIS A 88 -11.44 -0.92 -7.03
C HIS A 88 -11.97 -2.14 -7.78
N SER A 89 -12.37 -1.94 -9.05
CA SER A 89 -12.91 -3.05 -9.82
C SER A 89 -11.87 -4.12 -10.15
N GLU A 90 -10.60 -3.73 -10.35
CA GLU A 90 -9.53 -4.71 -10.58
C GLU A 90 -9.25 -5.58 -9.36
N LEU A 91 -9.34 -5.00 -8.16
CA LEU A 91 -9.00 -5.71 -6.94
C LEU A 91 -10.19 -6.47 -6.32
N PHE A 92 -11.40 -5.93 -6.45
CA PHE A 92 -12.58 -6.49 -5.77
C PHE A 92 -13.69 -6.92 -6.73
N GLY A 93 -13.54 -6.66 -7.99
CA GLY A 93 -14.50 -7.10 -9.02
C GLY A 93 -15.68 -6.19 -9.27
#